data_5ddf514927f96101370b936856ff3228
#
_entry.id   5ddf514927f96101370b936856ff3228
#
_cell.length_a   1.000
_cell.length_b   1.000
_cell.length_c   1.000
_cell.angle_alpha   90.00
_cell.angle_beta   90.00
_cell.angle_gamma   90.00
#
_symmetry.space_group_name_H-M   'P 1'
#
loop_
_entity.id
_entity.type
_entity.pdbx_description
1 polymer ?
#
loop_
_entity_poly.entity_id
_entity_poly.type
_entity_poly.pdbx_seq_one_letter_code
_entity_poly.pdbx_strand_id
1 'polypeptide(L)'
;SDLNKDITNGKVPAAATTAMQGDMFEFGRKYLDERSYRRLSAAHWSANNRERSLYNTLAKSGVPMFPFGSGAGGNVDGYGMMLHRALKPYEDMVTRGEKPFMALMKQSDLQPIVNRVVSQLEQGFLNIMSLVKMDSRLDELNWLYKLWEKRGLVAYNGLLYKLTDAGEFWTVNLTQSTLEAVEYIMTGKNSFAIEAVAAQDTKTTSKENPNQEVRGIGQGKANISVPTDEDSEAQRKDALIAKAKAEIAKSGASGEAAERMVQAMYNLSADEIEYMMERMMS
;
A
#
# COMPACT_ATOMS: atom_id res chain seq x y z
N SER A 1 11.34 6.61 -19.74
CA SER A 1 10.86 5.79 -20.86
C SER A 1 10.62 6.67 -22.06
N ASP A 2 10.61 6.11 -23.26
CA ASP A 2 10.35 6.87 -24.49
C ASP A 2 8.94 7.47 -24.47
N LEU A 3 7.98 6.80 -23.85
CA LEU A 3 6.64 7.35 -23.63
C LEU A 3 6.64 8.68 -22.88
N ASN A 4 7.42 8.82 -21.80
CA ASN A 4 7.51 10.10 -21.07
C ASN A 4 8.07 11.21 -21.96
N LYS A 5 9.05 10.91 -22.81
CA LYS A 5 9.59 11.86 -23.77
C LYS A 5 8.54 12.27 -24.81
N ASP A 6 7.76 11.31 -25.29
CA ASP A 6 6.71 11.57 -26.27
C ASP A 6 5.54 12.39 -25.68
N ILE A 7 5.17 12.14 -24.41
CA ILE A 7 4.21 12.98 -23.67
C ILE A 7 4.78 14.41 -23.51
N THR A 8 6.03 14.55 -23.03
CA THR A 8 6.66 15.87 -22.83
C THR A 8 6.79 16.64 -24.15
N ASN A 9 7.02 15.95 -25.25
CA ASN A 9 7.14 16.56 -26.57
C ASN A 9 5.78 16.76 -27.29
N GLY A 10 4.67 16.46 -26.62
CA GLY A 10 3.32 16.61 -27.19
C GLY A 10 2.98 15.64 -28.31
N LYS A 11 3.77 14.57 -28.51
CA LYS A 11 3.50 13.55 -29.54
C LYS A 11 2.35 12.61 -29.17
N VAL A 12 2.16 12.40 -27.86
CA VAL A 12 1.05 11.62 -27.30
C VAL A 12 0.37 12.42 -26.19
N PRO A 13 -0.93 12.21 -25.94
CA PRO A 13 -1.66 12.86 -24.86
C PRO A 13 -1.03 12.61 -23.51
N ALA A 14 -1.21 13.54 -22.57
CA ALA A 14 -0.88 13.32 -21.17
C ALA A 14 -1.64 12.11 -20.60
N ALA A 15 -1.03 11.45 -19.60
CA ALA A 15 -1.71 10.38 -18.87
C ALA A 15 -3.00 10.91 -18.20
N ALA A 16 -4.01 10.05 -18.09
CA ALA A 16 -5.24 10.38 -17.38
C ALA A 16 -4.94 10.80 -15.92
N THR A 17 -5.58 11.87 -15.47
CA THR A 17 -5.53 12.27 -14.06
C THR A 17 -6.14 11.20 -13.16
N THR A 18 -5.83 11.22 -11.87
CA THR A 18 -6.42 10.26 -10.91
C THR A 18 -7.96 10.33 -10.91
N ALA A 19 -8.53 11.53 -11.03
CA ALA A 19 -9.97 11.70 -11.13
C ALA A 19 -10.53 11.00 -12.38
N MET A 20 -9.94 11.23 -13.57
CA MET A 20 -10.34 10.54 -14.80
C MET A 20 -10.20 9.02 -14.69
N GLN A 21 -9.13 8.54 -14.03
CA GLN A 21 -8.96 7.09 -13.79
C GLN A 21 -10.07 6.55 -12.90
N GLY A 22 -10.48 7.30 -11.86
CA GLY A 22 -11.60 6.96 -10.99
C GLY A 22 -12.91 6.86 -11.77
N ASP A 23 -13.21 7.86 -12.60
CA ASP A 23 -14.42 7.88 -13.44
C ASP A 23 -14.43 6.70 -14.44
N MET A 24 -13.28 6.40 -15.05
CA MET A 24 -13.13 5.25 -15.96
C MET A 24 -13.32 3.92 -15.23
N PHE A 25 -12.79 3.81 -14.02
CA PHE A 25 -12.94 2.61 -13.17
C PHE A 25 -14.41 2.40 -12.80
N GLU A 26 -15.09 3.46 -12.33
CA GLU A 26 -16.52 3.40 -11.98
C GLU A 26 -17.37 3.01 -13.17
N PHE A 27 -17.13 3.65 -14.33
CA PHE A 27 -17.83 3.30 -15.57
C PHE A 27 -17.62 1.83 -15.95
N GLY A 28 -16.36 1.38 -15.99
CA GLY A 28 -16.01 0.00 -16.36
C GLY A 28 -16.64 -1.03 -15.41
N ARG A 29 -16.65 -0.72 -14.11
CA ARG A 29 -17.26 -1.57 -13.09
C ARG A 29 -18.78 -1.70 -13.30
N LYS A 30 -19.48 -0.57 -13.42
CA LYS A 30 -20.94 -0.55 -13.70
C LYS A 30 -21.27 -1.30 -14.99
N TYR A 31 -20.50 -1.07 -16.05
CA TYR A 31 -20.68 -1.74 -17.32
C TYR A 31 -20.59 -3.27 -17.22
N LEU A 32 -19.63 -3.78 -16.42
CA LEU A 32 -19.43 -5.21 -16.21
C LEU A 32 -20.51 -5.81 -15.30
N ASP A 33 -20.91 -5.10 -14.22
CA ASP A 33 -21.97 -5.52 -13.30
C ASP A 33 -23.31 -5.66 -14.02
N GLU A 34 -23.70 -4.69 -14.85
CA GLU A 34 -24.93 -4.72 -15.68
C GLU A 34 -24.96 -5.91 -16.63
N ARG A 35 -23.80 -6.46 -17.00
CA ARG A 35 -23.66 -7.64 -17.86
C ARG A 35 -23.41 -8.92 -17.09
N SER A 36 -23.68 -8.89 -15.78
CA SER A 36 -23.55 -10.04 -14.87
C SER A 36 -22.15 -10.65 -14.84
N TYR A 37 -21.11 -9.84 -15.11
CA TYR A 37 -19.75 -10.24 -14.83
C TYR A 37 -19.51 -10.28 -13.33
N ARG A 38 -18.92 -11.35 -12.86
CA ARG A 38 -18.55 -11.50 -11.46
C ARG A 38 -17.12 -11.02 -11.21
N ARG A 39 -16.95 -10.10 -10.29
CA ARG A 39 -15.62 -9.68 -9.85
C ARG A 39 -14.93 -10.80 -9.08
N LEU A 40 -13.67 -11.09 -9.43
CA LEU A 40 -12.83 -12.10 -8.79
C LEU A 40 -11.70 -11.49 -7.98
N SER A 41 -11.21 -10.32 -8.35
CA SER A 41 -10.17 -9.57 -7.65
C SER A 41 -10.21 -8.09 -8.04
N ALA A 42 -9.26 -7.29 -7.57
CA ALA A 42 -9.19 -5.85 -7.83
C ALA A 42 -9.33 -5.46 -9.31
N ALA A 43 -8.78 -6.26 -10.22
CA ALA A 43 -8.78 -5.97 -11.66
C ALA A 43 -9.21 -7.17 -12.54
N HIS A 44 -9.92 -8.14 -11.96
CA HIS A 44 -10.27 -9.36 -12.67
C HIS A 44 -11.77 -9.66 -12.54
N TRP A 45 -12.44 -9.76 -13.67
CA TRP A 45 -13.87 -10.13 -13.78
C TRP A 45 -14.03 -11.37 -14.63
N SER A 46 -15.07 -12.15 -14.36
CA SER A 46 -15.42 -13.35 -15.08
C SER A 46 -16.82 -13.26 -15.64
N ALA A 47 -16.97 -13.59 -16.92
CA ALA A 47 -18.28 -13.66 -17.59
C ALA A 47 -19.12 -14.89 -17.16
N ASN A 48 -18.52 -15.86 -16.49
CA ASN A 48 -19.17 -17.10 -16.08
C ASN A 48 -18.49 -17.72 -14.87
N ASN A 49 -19.08 -18.81 -14.34
CA ASN A 49 -18.57 -19.48 -13.13
C ASN A 49 -17.40 -20.47 -13.39
N ARG A 50 -16.90 -20.58 -14.62
CA ARG A 50 -15.76 -21.47 -14.92
C ARG A 50 -14.44 -20.89 -14.45
N GLU A 51 -14.25 -19.58 -14.63
CA GLU A 51 -13.09 -18.87 -14.11
C GLU A 51 -13.25 -18.60 -12.61
N ARG A 52 -12.29 -19.04 -11.83
CA ARG A 52 -12.25 -18.89 -10.36
C ARG A 52 -11.04 -18.13 -9.87
N SER A 53 -10.11 -17.77 -10.77
CA SER A 53 -8.81 -17.17 -10.42
C SER A 53 -8.04 -17.98 -9.37
N LEU A 54 -8.10 -19.32 -9.45
CA LEU A 54 -7.53 -20.21 -8.44
C LEU A 54 -6.05 -19.95 -8.21
N TYR A 55 -5.28 -19.77 -9.28
CA TYR A 55 -3.85 -19.47 -9.17
C TYR A 55 -3.60 -18.23 -8.32
N ASN A 56 -4.23 -17.10 -8.65
CA ASN A 56 -4.04 -15.83 -7.92
C ASN A 56 -4.54 -15.94 -6.48
N THR A 57 -5.68 -16.59 -6.27
CA THR A 57 -6.25 -16.79 -4.92
C THR A 57 -5.32 -17.62 -4.05
N LEU A 58 -4.80 -18.73 -4.56
CA LEU A 58 -3.89 -19.61 -3.83
C LEU A 58 -2.53 -18.95 -3.59
N ALA A 59 -1.97 -18.30 -4.61
CA ALA A 59 -0.70 -17.57 -4.48
C ALA A 59 -0.77 -16.48 -3.39
N LYS A 60 -1.83 -15.67 -3.40
CA LYS A 60 -2.03 -14.59 -2.42
C LYS A 60 -2.40 -15.08 -1.03
N SER A 61 -2.97 -16.27 -0.89
CA SER A 61 -3.25 -16.89 0.41
C SER A 61 -2.02 -17.57 1.04
N GLY A 62 -0.88 -17.59 0.33
CA GLY A 62 0.36 -18.16 0.85
C GLY A 62 0.47 -19.67 0.73
N VAL A 63 -0.36 -20.29 -0.10
CA VAL A 63 -0.23 -21.73 -0.43
C VAL A 63 1.13 -21.99 -1.07
N PRO A 64 1.90 -23.01 -0.64
CA PRO A 64 3.18 -23.32 -1.24
C PRO A 64 3.08 -23.55 -2.75
N MET A 65 3.95 -22.87 -3.50
CA MET A 65 3.95 -22.89 -4.96
C MET A 65 5.36 -23.03 -5.49
N PHE A 66 5.59 -24.08 -6.29
CA PHE A 66 6.87 -24.31 -6.94
C PHE A 66 6.94 -23.51 -8.26
N PRO A 67 7.99 -22.68 -8.45
CA PRO A 67 8.14 -21.91 -9.69
C PRO A 67 8.69 -22.77 -10.82
N PHE A 68 8.10 -22.69 -12.02
CA PHE A 68 8.57 -23.32 -13.23
C PHE A 68 8.65 -22.30 -14.36
N GLY A 69 9.78 -22.29 -15.07
CA GLY A 69 10.01 -21.43 -16.22
C GLY A 69 10.70 -20.11 -15.85
N SER A 70 11.26 -19.46 -16.87
CA SER A 70 11.95 -18.19 -16.76
C SER A 70 11.05 -17.11 -16.15
N GLY A 71 11.54 -16.41 -15.11
CA GLY A 71 10.82 -15.33 -14.44
C GLY A 71 9.71 -15.78 -13.49
N ALA A 72 9.50 -17.10 -13.29
CA ALA A 72 8.51 -17.59 -12.36
C ALA A 72 8.89 -17.28 -10.90
N GLY A 73 7.88 -16.91 -10.09
CA GLY A 73 8.00 -16.77 -8.65
C GLY A 73 7.26 -17.88 -7.91
N GLY A 74 7.67 -18.15 -6.69
CA GLY A 74 7.04 -19.15 -5.83
C GLY A 74 7.40 -18.99 -4.37
N ASN A 75 6.85 -19.86 -3.53
CA ASN A 75 7.13 -19.90 -2.10
C ASN A 75 7.01 -21.35 -1.60
N VAL A 76 8.03 -21.82 -0.91
CA VAL A 76 8.08 -23.18 -0.33
C VAL A 76 8.86 -23.12 0.98
N ASP A 77 8.35 -23.80 2.01
CA ASP A 77 9.00 -23.96 3.32
C ASP A 77 9.50 -22.66 3.96
N GLY A 78 8.70 -21.59 3.82
CA GLY A 78 9.03 -20.28 4.40
C GLY A 78 10.07 -19.49 3.60
N TYR A 79 10.36 -19.91 2.36
CA TYR A 79 11.21 -19.16 1.44
C TYR A 79 10.41 -18.68 0.23
N GLY A 80 10.50 -17.38 -0.04
CA GLY A 80 10.11 -16.80 -1.33
C GLY A 80 11.25 -17.00 -2.34
N MET A 81 10.93 -17.38 -3.56
CA MET A 81 11.91 -17.66 -4.60
C MET A 81 11.50 -17.04 -5.94
N MET A 82 12.49 -16.62 -6.71
CA MET A 82 12.31 -16.11 -8.05
C MET A 82 13.37 -16.71 -8.98
N LEU A 83 12.92 -17.21 -10.12
CA LEU A 83 13.80 -17.72 -11.16
C LEU A 83 14.28 -16.59 -12.08
N HIS A 84 15.40 -16.78 -12.77
CA HIS A 84 15.94 -15.80 -13.71
C HIS A 84 14.91 -15.37 -14.74
N ARG A 85 14.72 -14.04 -14.89
CA ARG A 85 13.79 -13.46 -15.87
C ARG A 85 14.36 -13.47 -17.27
N ALA A 86 15.68 -13.28 -17.40
CA ALA A 86 16.35 -13.35 -18.67
C ALA A 86 16.49 -14.83 -19.08
N LEU A 87 16.05 -15.14 -20.29
CA LEU A 87 15.98 -16.53 -20.79
C LEU A 87 17.37 -17.20 -20.86
N LYS A 88 18.37 -16.47 -21.37
CA LYS A 88 19.71 -17.02 -21.53
C LYS A 88 20.36 -17.48 -20.23
N PRO A 89 20.43 -16.67 -19.13
CA PRO A 89 20.94 -17.16 -17.84
C PRO A 89 20.11 -18.33 -17.28
N TYR A 90 18.79 -18.32 -17.48
CA TYR A 90 17.90 -19.40 -17.05
C TYR A 90 18.30 -20.72 -17.77
N GLU A 91 18.41 -20.72 -19.10
CA GLU A 91 18.77 -21.88 -19.90
C GLU A 91 20.17 -22.39 -19.58
N ASP A 92 21.14 -21.49 -19.42
CA ASP A 92 22.52 -21.85 -19.12
C ASP A 92 22.62 -22.59 -17.77
N MET A 93 21.92 -22.14 -16.75
CA MET A 93 21.89 -22.79 -15.42
C MET A 93 21.19 -24.17 -15.53
N VAL A 94 20.03 -24.24 -16.19
CA VAL A 94 19.30 -25.49 -16.34
C VAL A 94 20.15 -26.52 -17.13
N THR A 95 20.83 -26.07 -18.17
CA THR A 95 21.72 -26.94 -19.00
C THR A 95 22.87 -27.51 -18.17
N ARG A 96 23.38 -26.74 -17.18
CA ARG A 96 24.41 -27.24 -16.26
C ARG A 96 23.85 -28.08 -15.10
N GLY A 97 22.52 -28.31 -15.04
CA GLY A 97 21.86 -29.02 -13.94
C GLY A 97 21.72 -28.18 -12.67
N GLU A 98 21.90 -26.87 -12.75
CA GLU A 98 21.78 -25.93 -11.62
C GLU A 98 20.35 -25.44 -11.46
N LYS A 99 19.98 -25.06 -10.24
CA LYS A 99 18.71 -24.40 -10.00
C LYS A 99 18.79 -22.92 -10.45
N PRO A 100 17.94 -22.47 -11.39
CA PRO A 100 18.06 -21.13 -11.99
C PRO A 100 17.49 -20.03 -11.10
N PHE A 101 17.87 -20.01 -9.82
CA PHE A 101 17.41 -18.98 -8.87
C PHE A 101 18.10 -17.64 -9.14
N MET A 102 17.29 -16.59 -9.31
CA MET A 102 17.73 -15.22 -9.29
C MET A 102 17.71 -14.67 -7.84
N ALA A 103 16.71 -15.06 -7.07
CA ALA A 103 16.58 -14.68 -5.67
C ALA A 103 15.95 -15.79 -4.85
N LEU A 104 16.43 -15.93 -3.61
CA LEU A 104 15.88 -16.78 -2.56
C LEU A 104 15.89 -15.98 -1.26
N MET A 105 14.71 -15.76 -0.67
CA MET A 105 14.56 -14.95 0.53
C MET A 105 13.75 -15.71 1.57
N LYS A 106 14.24 -15.72 2.82
CA LYS A 106 13.45 -16.21 3.95
C LYS A 106 12.27 -15.27 4.17
N GLN A 107 11.08 -15.83 4.26
CA GLN A 107 9.87 -15.07 4.57
C GLN A 107 9.89 -14.58 6.02
N SER A 108 9.27 -13.43 6.25
CA SER A 108 9.07 -12.86 7.59
C SER A 108 8.12 -13.73 8.42
N ASP A 109 8.26 -13.71 9.74
CA ASP A 109 7.31 -14.34 10.66
C ASP A 109 5.90 -13.71 10.57
N LEU A 110 5.80 -12.50 10.03
CA LEU A 110 4.53 -11.83 9.74
C LEU A 110 3.86 -12.32 8.45
N GLN A 111 4.52 -13.15 7.64
CA GLN A 111 4.01 -13.56 6.33
C GLN A 111 2.61 -14.19 6.38
N PRO A 112 2.21 -14.99 7.38
CA PRO A 112 0.85 -15.50 7.49
C PRO A 112 -0.21 -14.39 7.64
N ILE A 113 0.11 -13.32 8.40
CA ILE A 113 -0.76 -12.15 8.58
C ILE A 113 -0.84 -11.37 7.26
N VAL A 114 0.32 -11.11 6.63
CA VAL A 114 0.42 -10.46 5.31
C VAL A 114 -0.45 -11.18 4.29
N ASN A 115 -0.31 -12.50 4.17
CA ASN A 115 -1.09 -13.31 3.24
C ASN A 115 -2.60 -13.21 3.54
N ARG A 116 -2.99 -13.19 4.81
CA ARG A 116 -4.39 -13.04 5.22
C ARG A 116 -4.97 -11.68 4.82
N VAL A 117 -4.23 -10.59 5.05
CA VAL A 117 -4.62 -9.23 4.66
C VAL A 117 -4.74 -9.14 3.13
N VAL A 118 -3.70 -9.51 2.40
CA VAL A 118 -3.66 -9.41 0.94
C VAL A 118 -4.78 -10.23 0.30
N SER A 119 -4.99 -11.48 0.73
CA SER A 119 -6.02 -12.34 0.14
C SER A 119 -7.44 -11.82 0.36
N GLN A 120 -7.72 -11.20 1.50
CA GLN A 120 -9.04 -10.65 1.80
C GLN A 120 -9.30 -9.34 1.06
N LEU A 121 -8.35 -8.40 1.08
CA LEU A 121 -8.50 -7.12 0.38
C LEU A 121 -8.58 -7.29 -1.13
N GLU A 122 -7.87 -8.25 -1.69
CA GLU A 122 -8.02 -8.62 -3.11
C GLU A 122 -9.45 -9.07 -3.45
N GLN A 123 -10.15 -9.70 -2.51
CA GLN A 123 -11.54 -10.09 -2.64
C GLN A 123 -12.54 -8.97 -2.27
N GLY A 124 -12.04 -7.78 -1.95
CA GLY A 124 -12.85 -6.60 -1.65
C GLY A 124 -13.37 -6.51 -0.21
N PHE A 125 -12.77 -7.21 0.74
CA PHE A 125 -13.17 -7.12 2.16
C PHE A 125 -11.98 -7.30 3.10
N LEU A 126 -12.16 -6.91 4.38
CA LEU A 126 -11.28 -7.31 5.48
C LEU A 126 -12.11 -7.71 6.71
N ASN A 127 -11.81 -8.88 7.25
CA ASN A 127 -12.33 -9.34 8.53
C ASN A 127 -11.22 -9.19 9.60
N ILE A 128 -11.24 -8.08 10.34
CA ILE A 128 -10.25 -7.80 11.38
C ILE A 128 -10.25 -8.88 12.45
N MET A 129 -11.41 -9.43 12.83
CA MET A 129 -11.48 -10.52 13.82
C MET A 129 -10.70 -11.77 13.39
N SER A 130 -10.56 -12.01 12.09
CA SER A 130 -9.73 -13.12 11.58
C SER A 130 -8.23 -12.87 11.80
N LEU A 131 -7.81 -11.60 11.87
CA LEU A 131 -6.44 -11.18 12.18
C LEU A 131 -6.20 -11.17 13.70
N VAL A 132 -7.16 -10.68 14.47
CA VAL A 132 -7.13 -10.68 15.96
C VAL A 132 -6.96 -12.08 16.52
N LYS A 133 -7.54 -13.10 15.87
CA LYS A 133 -7.33 -14.52 16.23
C LYS A 133 -5.89 -14.99 16.00
N MET A 134 -5.13 -14.34 15.13
CA MET A 134 -3.71 -14.64 14.90
C MET A 134 -2.82 -13.90 15.90
N ASP A 135 -3.14 -12.63 16.18
CA ASP A 135 -2.49 -11.82 17.21
C ASP A 135 -3.47 -10.72 17.69
N SER A 136 -3.69 -10.67 19.01
CA SER A 136 -4.68 -9.76 19.62
C SER A 136 -4.36 -8.28 19.42
N ARG A 137 -3.07 -7.90 19.23
CA ARG A 137 -2.66 -6.52 18.94
C ARG A 137 -3.27 -5.98 17.65
N LEU A 138 -3.62 -6.85 16.71
CA LEU A 138 -4.22 -6.46 15.43
C LEU A 138 -5.65 -5.89 15.56
N ASP A 139 -6.24 -5.90 16.76
CA ASP A 139 -7.47 -5.15 17.04
C ASP A 139 -7.29 -3.65 16.84
N GLU A 140 -6.07 -3.13 16.99
CA GLU A 140 -5.73 -1.74 16.72
C GLU A 140 -6.02 -1.33 15.26
N LEU A 141 -6.08 -2.24 14.30
CA LEU A 141 -6.48 -1.92 12.92
C LEU A 141 -7.90 -1.33 12.82
N ASN A 142 -8.76 -1.55 13.82
CA ASN A 142 -10.12 -1.00 13.82
C ASN A 142 -10.14 0.52 13.72
N TRP A 143 -9.17 1.25 14.28
CA TRP A 143 -9.13 2.70 14.18
C TRP A 143 -8.94 3.15 12.73
N LEU A 144 -8.03 2.52 11.99
CA LEU A 144 -7.74 2.83 10.59
C LEU A 144 -8.98 2.57 9.72
N TYR A 145 -9.64 1.41 9.92
CA TYR A 145 -10.81 1.04 9.13
C TYR A 145 -12.03 1.90 9.45
N LYS A 146 -12.21 2.35 10.70
CA LYS A 146 -13.24 3.34 11.06
C LYS A 146 -12.98 4.71 10.40
N LEU A 147 -11.72 5.12 10.28
CA LEU A 147 -11.36 6.32 9.55
C LEU A 147 -11.71 6.19 8.06
N TRP A 148 -11.39 5.07 7.44
CA TRP A 148 -11.72 4.81 6.04
C TRP A 148 -13.23 4.67 5.81
N GLU A 149 -13.97 4.13 6.77
CA GLU A 149 -15.43 4.09 6.72
C GLU A 149 -16.02 5.52 6.69
N LYS A 150 -15.54 6.42 7.53
CA LYS A 150 -15.94 7.83 7.51
C LYS A 150 -15.62 8.53 6.18
N ARG A 151 -14.56 8.11 5.50
CA ARG A 151 -14.17 8.62 4.17
C ARG A 151 -14.87 7.91 3.00
N GLY A 152 -15.76 6.97 3.29
CA GLY A 152 -16.51 6.23 2.29
C GLY A 152 -15.69 5.23 1.48
N LEU A 153 -14.51 4.83 1.97
CA LEU A 153 -13.65 3.83 1.31
C LEU A 153 -14.04 2.39 1.66
N VAL A 154 -14.59 2.20 2.85
CA VAL A 154 -15.08 0.90 3.33
C VAL A 154 -16.45 1.08 3.98
N ALA A 155 -17.21 -0.02 4.09
CA ALA A 155 -18.48 -0.07 4.81
C ALA A 155 -18.47 -1.30 5.75
N TYR A 156 -18.79 -1.09 7.03
CA TYR A 156 -18.90 -2.17 8.00
C TYR A 156 -20.30 -2.79 7.96
N ASN A 157 -20.39 -4.11 7.86
CA ASN A 157 -21.67 -4.84 7.79
C ASN A 157 -22.02 -5.59 9.09
N GLY A 158 -21.36 -5.28 10.21
CA GLY A 158 -21.53 -5.98 11.50
C GLY A 158 -20.54 -7.15 11.68
N LEU A 159 -19.89 -7.63 10.63
CA LEU A 159 -18.95 -8.76 10.68
C LEU A 159 -17.58 -8.41 10.10
N LEU A 160 -17.56 -7.70 8.98
CA LEU A 160 -16.34 -7.35 8.25
C LEU A 160 -16.51 -6.00 7.55
N TYR A 161 -15.38 -5.39 7.16
CA TYR A 161 -15.34 -4.22 6.30
C TYR A 161 -15.33 -4.65 4.84
N LYS A 162 -16.28 -4.15 4.05
CA LYS A 162 -16.30 -4.31 2.58
C LYS A 162 -15.74 -3.04 1.95
N LEU A 163 -14.96 -3.17 0.89
CA LEU A 163 -14.58 -2.03 0.07
C LEU A 163 -15.82 -1.47 -0.63
N THR A 164 -15.94 -0.15 -0.65
CA THR A 164 -16.88 0.57 -1.52
C THR A 164 -16.30 0.68 -2.93
N ASP A 165 -17.01 1.27 -3.87
CA ASP A 165 -16.49 1.54 -5.23
C ASP A 165 -15.20 2.36 -5.18
N ALA A 166 -15.19 3.40 -4.34
CA ALA A 166 -13.98 4.19 -4.09
C ALA A 166 -12.87 3.36 -3.45
N GLY A 167 -13.20 2.52 -2.45
CA GLY A 167 -12.25 1.61 -1.84
C GLY A 167 -11.69 0.58 -2.80
N GLU A 168 -12.51 0.10 -3.74
CA GLU A 168 -12.06 -0.82 -4.79
C GLU A 168 -11.09 -0.17 -5.76
N PHE A 169 -11.32 1.10 -6.15
CA PHE A 169 -10.36 1.88 -6.93
C PHE A 169 -9.01 2.02 -6.22
N TRP A 170 -9.04 2.24 -4.91
CA TRP A 170 -7.85 2.40 -4.07
C TRP A 170 -7.33 1.11 -3.42
N THR A 171 -7.78 -0.07 -3.85
CA THR A 171 -7.45 -1.37 -3.21
C THR A 171 -5.95 -1.55 -2.96
N VAL A 172 -5.10 -1.18 -3.92
CA VAL A 172 -3.64 -1.34 -3.81
C VAL A 172 -3.09 -0.47 -2.67
N ASN A 173 -3.52 0.80 -2.62
CA ASN A 173 -3.08 1.74 -1.59
C ASN A 173 -3.61 1.34 -0.20
N LEU A 174 -4.88 0.92 -0.10
CA LEU A 174 -5.47 0.45 1.15
C LEU A 174 -4.77 -0.82 1.65
N THR A 175 -4.43 -1.74 0.74
CA THR A 175 -3.65 -2.94 1.08
C THR A 175 -2.28 -2.56 1.62
N GLN A 176 -1.55 -1.69 0.93
CA GLN A 176 -0.25 -1.21 1.36
C GLN A 176 -0.31 -0.56 2.73
N SER A 177 -1.24 0.39 2.94
CA SER A 177 -1.40 1.07 4.23
C SER A 177 -1.82 0.12 5.36
N THR A 178 -2.61 -0.92 5.06
CA THR A 178 -2.94 -1.96 6.05
C THR A 178 -1.70 -2.76 6.44
N LEU A 179 -0.85 -3.12 5.48
CA LEU A 179 0.39 -3.87 5.75
C LEU A 179 1.39 -3.04 6.55
N GLU A 180 1.51 -1.75 6.25
CA GLU A 180 2.32 -0.81 7.03
C GLU A 180 1.83 -0.68 8.47
N ALA A 181 0.51 -0.58 8.66
CA ALA A 181 -0.09 -0.56 9.99
C ALA A 181 0.14 -1.88 10.74
N VAL A 182 0.00 -3.04 10.08
CA VAL A 182 0.32 -4.35 10.65
C VAL A 182 1.77 -4.41 11.08
N GLU A 183 2.71 -4.02 10.23
CA GLU A 183 4.13 -4.02 10.57
C GLU A 183 4.40 -3.13 11.78
N TYR A 184 3.85 -1.93 11.81
CA TYR A 184 4.00 -1.01 12.93
C TYR A 184 3.42 -1.57 14.23
N ILE A 185 2.20 -2.11 14.22
CA ILE A 185 1.55 -2.73 15.38
C ILE A 185 2.40 -3.90 15.91
N MET A 186 2.93 -4.71 15.01
CA MET A 186 3.63 -5.94 15.38
C MET A 186 5.08 -5.71 15.83
N THR A 187 5.78 -4.72 15.26
CA THR A 187 7.23 -4.53 15.44
C THR A 187 7.60 -3.19 16.06
N GLY A 188 6.69 -2.21 16.09
CA GLY A 188 6.97 -0.82 16.45
C GLY A 188 7.84 -0.08 15.42
N LYS A 189 8.07 -0.66 14.25
CA LYS A 189 8.91 -0.10 13.18
C LYS A 189 8.05 0.18 11.95
N ASN A 190 8.41 1.22 11.22
CA ASN A 190 7.88 1.50 9.90
C ASN A 190 9.05 1.43 8.90
N SER A 191 9.24 0.26 8.29
CA SER A 191 10.34 0.00 7.35
C SER A 191 10.29 0.92 6.13
N PHE A 192 9.10 1.29 5.68
CA PHE A 192 8.91 2.16 4.51
C PHE A 192 9.34 3.61 4.80
N ALA A 193 9.13 4.11 6.02
CA ALA A 193 9.61 5.42 6.42
C ALA A 193 11.15 5.49 6.45
N ILE A 194 11.82 4.40 6.86
CA ILE A 194 13.28 4.29 6.90
C ILE A 194 13.87 4.30 5.48
N GLU A 195 13.26 3.58 4.52
CA GLU A 195 13.71 3.60 3.13
C GLU A 195 13.53 4.98 2.46
N ALA A 196 12.44 5.67 2.77
CA ALA A 196 12.21 7.02 2.25
C ALA A 196 13.27 8.03 2.77
N VAL A 197 13.67 7.93 4.04
CA VAL A 197 14.75 8.75 4.63
C VAL A 197 16.10 8.38 4.03
N ALA A 198 16.43 7.09 3.92
CA ALA A 198 17.67 6.63 3.30
C ALA A 198 17.79 7.07 1.82
N ALA A 199 16.68 7.07 1.08
CA ALA A 199 16.66 7.56 -0.30
C ALA A 199 16.83 9.09 -0.41
N GLN A 200 16.49 9.86 0.62
CA GLN A 200 16.74 11.30 0.70
C GLN A 200 18.20 11.60 1.05
N ASP A 201 18.81 10.85 1.97
CA ASP A 201 20.21 11.03 2.38
C ASP A 201 21.19 10.66 1.25
N THR A 202 20.87 9.67 0.42
CA THR A 202 21.69 9.34 -0.76
C THR A 202 21.63 10.41 -1.85
N LYS A 203 20.58 11.25 -1.91
CA LYS A 203 20.52 12.38 -2.84
C LYS A 203 21.39 13.57 -2.43
N THR A 204 21.73 13.68 -1.14
CA THR A 204 22.54 14.78 -0.61
C THR A 204 24.05 14.53 -0.74
N THR A 205 24.49 13.28 -0.90
CA THR A 205 25.92 12.91 -0.99
C THR A 205 26.45 12.68 -2.42
N SER A 206 25.59 12.66 -3.43
CA SER A 206 26.02 12.50 -4.83
C SER A 206 26.02 13.82 -5.61
N LYS A 207 26.79 14.80 -5.13
CA LYS A 207 27.32 15.86 -6.01
C LYS A 207 28.63 15.32 -6.58
N GLU A 208 28.53 14.73 -7.79
CA GLU A 208 29.56 14.56 -8.82
C GLU A 208 29.30 13.28 -9.62
N ASN A 209 28.29 13.33 -10.49
CA ASN A 209 28.35 12.66 -11.79
C ASN A 209 27.13 13.03 -12.67
N PRO A 210 27.25 13.79 -13.75
CA PRO A 210 26.09 14.30 -14.50
C PRO A 210 25.46 13.30 -15.48
N ASN A 211 25.79 11.98 -15.43
CA ASN A 211 25.34 11.00 -16.42
C ASN A 211 24.72 9.69 -15.88
N GLN A 212 24.14 9.69 -14.69
CA GLN A 212 23.30 8.57 -14.25
C GLN A 212 21.93 9.06 -13.81
N GLU A 213 20.96 9.01 -14.74
CA GLU A 213 19.52 9.15 -14.43
C GLU A 213 19.05 7.94 -13.63
N VAL A 214 18.81 8.14 -12.34
CA VAL A 214 18.05 7.21 -11.52
C VAL A 214 16.56 7.49 -11.74
N ARG A 215 15.84 6.55 -12.33
CA ARG A 215 14.41 6.64 -12.63
C ARG A 215 13.58 6.51 -11.35
N GLY A 216 13.13 7.64 -10.81
CA GLY A 216 12.02 7.70 -9.86
C GLY A 216 10.68 7.87 -10.60
N ILE A 217 9.66 7.18 -10.16
CA ILE A 217 8.29 7.25 -10.70
C ILE A 217 7.72 8.64 -10.38
N GLY A 218 7.43 9.38 -11.44
CA GLY A 218 6.55 10.49 -11.65
C GLY A 218 6.19 11.48 -10.52
N GLN A 219 6.88 12.62 -10.46
CA GLN A 219 6.25 13.88 -10.08
C GLN A 219 6.58 14.91 -11.17
N GLY A 220 5.60 15.18 -12.02
CA GLY A 220 5.64 16.29 -12.95
C GLY A 220 5.46 17.61 -12.20
N LYS A 221 6.50 18.46 -12.17
CA LYS A 221 6.35 19.86 -11.76
C LYS A 221 5.80 20.66 -12.93
N ALA A 222 4.54 21.08 -12.84
CA ALA A 222 4.03 22.20 -13.60
C ALA A 222 4.28 23.48 -12.78
N ASN A 223 5.12 24.37 -13.27
CA ASN A 223 5.27 25.72 -12.73
C ASN A 223 4.03 26.54 -13.09
N ILE A 224 3.14 26.72 -12.14
CA ILE A 224 2.18 27.82 -12.11
C ILE A 224 2.28 28.42 -10.71
N SER A 225 2.76 29.66 -10.63
CA SER A 225 2.83 30.42 -9.40
C SER A 225 1.42 30.87 -8.99
N VAL A 226 0.81 30.11 -8.10
CA VAL A 226 -0.34 30.49 -7.28
C VAL A 226 0.14 30.37 -5.83
N PRO A 227 -0.18 31.33 -4.92
CA PRO A 227 0.22 31.22 -3.52
C PRO A 227 -0.36 29.92 -2.96
N THR A 228 0.50 29.02 -2.49
CA THR A 228 0.15 27.63 -2.21
C THR A 228 -0.52 27.51 -0.84
N ASP A 229 -1.64 26.82 -0.80
CA ASP A 229 -2.31 26.32 0.41
C ASP A 229 -1.38 25.43 1.28
N GLU A 230 -0.26 24.97 0.76
CA GLU A 230 0.72 24.13 1.47
C GLU A 230 1.38 24.83 2.67
N ASP A 231 1.69 26.14 2.55
CA ASP A 231 2.25 26.88 3.69
C ASP A 231 1.20 27.09 4.81
N SER A 232 -0.06 27.22 4.46
CA SER A 232 -1.16 27.34 5.42
C SER A 232 -1.48 26.01 6.10
N GLU A 233 -1.38 24.88 5.39
CA GLU A 233 -1.61 23.54 5.92
C GLU A 233 -0.46 23.10 6.85
N ALA A 234 0.78 23.38 6.49
CA ALA A 234 1.93 23.13 7.35
C ALA A 234 1.85 23.92 8.67
N GLN A 235 1.50 25.21 8.60
CA GLN A 235 1.32 26.06 9.77
C GLN A 235 0.13 25.58 10.65
N ARG A 236 -0.98 25.16 10.04
CA ARG A 236 -2.15 24.58 10.74
C ARG A 236 -1.76 23.30 11.46
N LYS A 237 -1.00 22.43 10.80
CA LYS A 237 -0.52 21.16 11.35
C LYS A 237 0.40 21.38 12.56
N ASP A 238 1.36 22.28 12.46
CA ASP A 238 2.27 22.61 13.57
C ASP A 238 1.51 23.18 14.78
N ALA A 239 0.51 24.03 14.55
CA ALA A 239 -0.35 24.56 15.60
C ALA A 239 -1.18 23.46 16.30
N LEU A 240 -1.71 22.50 15.54
CA LEU A 240 -2.46 21.37 16.08
C LEU A 240 -1.57 20.41 16.89
N ILE A 241 -0.34 20.14 16.43
CA ILE A 241 0.64 19.34 17.18
C ILE A 241 1.02 20.03 18.49
N ALA A 242 1.23 21.35 18.47
CA ALA A 242 1.52 22.13 19.68
C ALA A 242 0.36 22.07 20.70
N LYS A 243 -0.88 22.18 20.21
CA LYS A 243 -2.09 22.06 21.04
C LYS A 243 -2.25 20.66 21.63
N ALA A 244 -1.99 19.61 20.83
CA ALA A 244 -2.03 18.22 21.28
C ALA A 244 -0.99 17.96 22.38
N LYS A 245 0.24 18.45 22.23
CA LYS A 245 1.29 18.37 23.26
C LYS A 245 0.84 19.00 24.57
N ALA A 246 0.19 20.17 24.50
CA ALA A 246 -0.31 20.86 25.70
C ALA A 246 -1.43 20.07 26.41
N GLU A 247 -2.34 19.44 25.66
CA GLU A 247 -3.40 18.62 26.25
C GLU A 247 -2.86 17.30 26.84
N ILE A 248 -1.91 16.65 26.18
CA ILE A 248 -1.22 15.45 26.72
C ILE A 248 -0.51 15.80 28.04
N ALA A 249 0.17 16.95 28.10
CA ALA A 249 0.80 17.42 29.34
C ALA A 249 -0.19 17.69 30.47
N LYS A 250 -1.37 18.26 30.15
CA LYS A 250 -2.44 18.50 31.15
C LYS A 250 -3.08 17.21 31.67
N SER A 251 -3.17 16.18 30.84
CA SER A 251 -3.75 14.88 31.25
C SER A 251 -2.88 14.09 32.22
N GLY A 252 -1.67 14.59 32.53
CA GLY A 252 -0.71 13.91 33.39
C GLY A 252 -0.02 12.72 32.73
N ALA A 253 -0.25 12.48 31.44
CA ALA A 253 0.46 11.49 30.68
C ALA A 253 1.92 11.94 30.51
N SER A 254 2.84 11.25 31.14
CA SER A 254 4.27 11.50 31.04
C SER A 254 4.98 10.21 30.65
N GLY A 255 6.09 10.35 29.91
CA GLY A 255 6.94 9.23 29.54
C GLY A 255 6.83 8.86 28.06
N GLU A 256 7.46 7.73 27.74
CA GLU A 256 7.69 7.24 26.39
C GLU A 256 6.42 7.09 25.52
N ALA A 257 5.29 6.77 26.17
CA ALA A 257 3.98 6.66 25.47
C ALA A 257 3.46 8.00 24.95
N ALA A 258 3.59 9.08 25.75
CA ALA A 258 3.18 10.42 25.35
C ALA A 258 4.07 10.96 24.21
N GLU A 259 5.37 10.70 24.26
CA GLU A 259 6.31 11.08 23.21
C GLU A 259 6.02 10.33 21.90
N ARG A 260 5.73 9.03 21.97
CA ARG A 260 5.33 8.22 20.79
C ARG A 260 4.05 8.74 20.14
N MET A 261 3.07 9.14 20.95
CA MET A 261 1.80 9.68 20.46
C MET A 261 1.99 11.00 19.71
N VAL A 262 2.84 11.89 20.25
CA VAL A 262 3.21 13.13 19.57
C VAL A 262 4.00 12.88 18.31
N GLN A 263 4.95 11.94 18.34
CA GLN A 263 5.76 11.59 17.17
C GLN A 263 4.90 11.01 16.02
N ALA A 264 3.87 10.24 16.36
CA ALA A 264 2.93 9.73 15.36
C ALA A 264 2.15 10.86 14.65
N MET A 265 1.85 11.96 15.35
CA MET A 265 1.12 13.11 14.77
C MET A 265 1.90 13.81 13.67
N TYR A 266 3.23 13.79 13.68
CA TYR A 266 4.05 14.39 12.62
C TYR A 266 3.86 13.72 11.25
N ASN A 267 3.34 12.50 11.22
CA ASN A 267 3.08 11.74 10.00
C ASN A 267 1.62 11.84 9.52
N LEU A 268 0.77 12.56 10.25
CA LEU A 268 -0.65 12.75 9.94
C LEU A 268 -0.90 14.10 9.27
N SER A 269 -1.99 14.21 8.50
CA SER A 269 -2.53 15.49 8.02
C SER A 269 -3.11 16.33 9.16
N ALA A 270 -3.31 17.63 8.93
CA ALA A 270 -3.92 18.52 9.91
C ALA A 270 -5.31 18.02 10.36
N ASP A 271 -6.13 17.55 9.42
CA ASP A 271 -7.48 17.03 9.71
C ASP A 271 -7.46 15.76 10.54
N GLU A 272 -6.46 14.89 10.34
CA GLU A 272 -6.28 13.67 11.12
C GLU A 272 -5.85 13.97 12.56
N ILE A 273 -5.00 14.98 12.75
CA ILE A 273 -4.58 15.43 14.09
C ILE A 273 -5.76 16.06 14.83
N GLU A 274 -6.54 16.92 14.17
CA GLU A 274 -7.73 17.55 14.74
C GLU A 274 -8.76 16.51 15.22
N TYR A 275 -9.01 15.49 14.40
CA TYR A 275 -9.87 14.37 14.75
C TYR A 275 -9.36 13.56 15.96
N MET A 276 -8.06 13.28 16.02
CA MET A 276 -7.45 12.60 17.17
C MET A 276 -7.63 13.41 18.45
N MET A 277 -7.43 14.74 18.37
CA MET A 277 -7.58 15.63 19.50
C MET A 277 -9.02 15.69 20.03
N GLU A 278 -10.03 15.75 19.16
CA GLU A 278 -11.44 15.73 19.57
C GLU A 278 -11.79 14.46 20.37
N ARG A 279 -11.19 13.32 20.04
CA ARG A 279 -11.39 12.07 20.77
C ARG A 279 -10.61 11.98 22.08
N MET A 280 -9.50 12.70 22.22
CA MET A 280 -8.76 12.77 23.48
C MET A 280 -9.46 13.66 24.49
N MET A 281 -10.33 14.57 24.02
CA MET A 281 -11.04 15.56 24.86
C MET A 281 -12.49 15.15 25.18
N SER A 282 -13.00 14.09 24.54
CA SER A 282 -14.32 13.49 24.80
C SER A 282 -14.19 12.26 25.72
#